data_17437f35d6ddba011f91bb17165c36d1
#
_entry.id   17437f35d6ddba011f91bb17165c36d1
#
_cell.length_a   1.000
_cell.length_b   1.000
_cell.length_c   1.000
_cell.angle_alpha   90.00
_cell.angle_beta   90.00
_cell.angle_gamma   90.00
#
_symmetry.space_group_name_H-M   'P 1'
#
loop_
_entity.id
_entity.type
_entity.pdbx_description
1 polymer ?
#
loop_
_entity_poly.entity_id
_entity_poly.type
_entity_poly.pdbx_seq_one_letter_code
_entity_poly.pdbx_strand_id
1 'polypeptide(L)'
;MSKKINIIGSGFSSLAAACYLAKAGNEVTVYEKNETIGGRARQLKKEGFTFDIGPTWYWMPDVFERFFSDFGKKPSDYYELTKLSPAYQVYFGINDFVTIADNLSEICDTFETIEKGSGKKLDKFIKEAQNNYDIAIKDLVYRPGVSPMELVTLETAKKINQFFGNISKDIRRKFKNKKLIQILEFPVLFLGAKPSDTPSFYSFMNFADFGLGTWHPKNGMYSVILAMEKLALELGVSIQTNSSVEKIVVENGTAKAIIINGEKFEADIILSGADYHHSETLLDEKYRAYSEKYWDKKTFAPSSLLFYVGFDKKIQNVEHHSLFFDVDFDAHASDIYDFPKWPDEPLFYASFPSKTDDNVAPNGKEA
;
A
#
# COMPACT_ATOMS: atom_id res chain seq x y z
N MET A 1 22.74 -16.84 -20.90
CA MET A 1 22.56 -18.10 -20.16
C MET A 1 21.47 -17.86 -19.13
N SER A 2 20.51 -18.78 -19.00
CA SER A 2 19.52 -18.77 -17.92
C SER A 2 20.21 -18.86 -16.57
N LYS A 3 19.75 -18.06 -15.58
CA LYS A 3 20.25 -18.12 -14.22
C LYS A 3 19.22 -18.75 -13.30
N LYS A 4 19.69 -19.48 -12.30
CA LYS A 4 18.87 -19.99 -11.22
C LYS A 4 18.72 -18.92 -10.14
N ILE A 5 17.48 -18.52 -9.84
CA ILE A 5 17.19 -17.41 -8.92
C ILE A 5 16.26 -17.91 -7.81
N ASN A 6 16.72 -17.76 -6.58
CA ASN A 6 15.91 -18.02 -5.39
C ASN A 6 15.40 -16.70 -4.82
N ILE A 7 14.07 -16.59 -4.63
CA ILE A 7 13.40 -15.40 -4.06
C ILE A 7 12.88 -15.75 -2.68
N ILE A 8 13.19 -14.92 -1.69
CA ILE A 8 12.77 -15.08 -0.29
C ILE A 8 11.51 -14.24 -0.04
N GLY A 9 10.41 -14.90 0.32
CA GLY A 9 9.11 -14.30 0.57
C GLY A 9 8.27 -14.17 -0.70
N SER A 10 6.94 -14.12 -0.54
CA SER A 10 5.95 -14.11 -1.63
C SER A 10 5.00 -12.92 -1.57
N GLY A 11 5.47 -11.76 -1.08
CA GLY A 11 4.72 -10.51 -1.12
C GLY A 11 4.62 -9.92 -2.54
N PHE A 12 3.89 -8.81 -2.71
CA PHE A 12 3.72 -8.13 -4.00
C PHE A 12 5.02 -7.92 -4.76
N SER A 13 6.05 -7.39 -4.10
CA SER A 13 7.35 -7.11 -4.73
C SER A 13 8.06 -8.37 -5.21
N SER A 14 8.00 -9.44 -4.42
CA SER A 14 8.61 -10.73 -4.77
C SER A 14 7.90 -11.38 -5.95
N LEU A 15 6.56 -11.40 -5.95
CA LEU A 15 5.78 -11.96 -7.05
C LEU A 15 6.00 -11.17 -8.34
N ALA A 16 6.03 -9.84 -8.27
CA ALA A 16 6.34 -8.99 -9.42
C ALA A 16 7.75 -9.28 -9.95
N ALA A 17 8.77 -9.30 -9.07
CA ALA A 17 10.14 -9.62 -9.45
C ALA A 17 10.25 -11.02 -10.08
N ALA A 18 9.55 -12.01 -9.51
CA ALA A 18 9.52 -13.37 -10.05
C ALA A 18 8.99 -13.39 -11.49
N CYS A 19 7.88 -12.68 -11.76
CA CYS A 19 7.31 -12.58 -13.10
C CYS A 19 8.29 -11.97 -14.10
N TYR A 20 8.92 -10.82 -13.76
CA TYR A 20 9.88 -10.17 -14.66
C TYR A 20 11.14 -11.00 -14.88
N LEU A 21 11.66 -11.65 -13.84
CA LEU A 21 12.85 -12.50 -13.93
C LEU A 21 12.59 -13.77 -14.77
N ALA A 22 11.43 -14.39 -14.60
CA ALA A 22 11.01 -15.53 -15.42
C ALA A 22 10.81 -15.12 -16.88
N LYS A 23 10.13 -14.00 -17.14
CA LYS A 23 9.99 -13.43 -18.49
C LYS A 23 11.34 -13.18 -19.16
N ALA A 24 12.38 -12.83 -18.39
CA ALA A 24 13.74 -12.66 -18.87
C ALA A 24 14.47 -13.98 -19.15
N GLY A 25 13.81 -15.12 -19.02
CA GLY A 25 14.35 -16.45 -19.33
C GLY A 25 15.16 -17.11 -18.21
N ASN A 26 14.96 -16.69 -16.96
CA ASN A 26 15.60 -17.30 -15.80
C ASN A 26 14.73 -18.41 -15.17
N GLU A 27 15.39 -19.35 -14.47
CA GLU A 27 14.72 -20.33 -13.62
C GLU A 27 14.50 -19.69 -12.24
N VAL A 28 13.24 -19.48 -11.86
CA VAL A 28 12.88 -18.74 -10.66
C VAL A 28 12.09 -19.61 -9.68
N THR A 29 12.55 -19.65 -8.43
CA THR A 29 11.83 -20.27 -7.32
C THR A 29 11.61 -19.27 -6.20
N VAL A 30 10.35 -19.16 -5.75
CA VAL A 30 9.91 -18.33 -4.61
C VAL A 30 9.72 -19.23 -3.40
N TYR A 31 10.30 -18.86 -2.26
CA TYR A 31 10.18 -19.57 -0.99
C TYR A 31 9.43 -18.71 0.02
N GLU A 32 8.29 -19.21 0.51
CA GLU A 32 7.41 -18.55 1.47
C GLU A 32 7.35 -19.34 2.76
N LYS A 33 7.58 -18.66 3.89
CA LYS A 33 7.58 -19.30 5.21
C LYS A 33 6.19 -19.76 5.67
N ASN A 34 5.15 -19.07 5.24
CA ASN A 34 3.78 -19.36 5.64
C ASN A 34 3.14 -20.43 4.72
N GLU A 35 2.02 -20.96 5.16
CA GLU A 35 1.18 -21.87 4.36
C GLU A 35 0.58 -21.16 3.12
N THR A 36 0.32 -19.85 3.22
CA THR A 36 -0.25 -19.03 2.16
C THR A 36 0.71 -17.93 1.72
N ILE A 37 0.70 -17.62 0.43
CA ILE A 37 1.46 -16.53 -0.16
C ILE A 37 0.85 -15.14 0.18
N GLY A 38 1.50 -14.04 -0.26
CA GLY A 38 0.96 -12.69 -0.22
C GLY A 38 1.61 -11.77 0.81
N GLY A 39 2.48 -12.29 1.67
CA GLY A 39 3.18 -11.47 2.66
C GLY A 39 2.22 -10.76 3.61
N ARG A 40 2.14 -9.43 3.52
CA ARG A 40 1.21 -8.61 4.31
C ARG A 40 -0.20 -8.52 3.72
N ALA A 41 -0.44 -9.01 2.51
CA ALA A 41 -1.76 -9.02 1.84
C ALA A 41 -2.36 -10.43 1.82
N ARG A 42 -2.39 -11.08 3.00
CA ARG A 42 -3.01 -12.40 3.18
C ARG A 42 -4.49 -12.28 3.54
N GLN A 43 -5.18 -13.39 3.63
CA GLN A 43 -6.60 -13.47 3.93
C GLN A 43 -6.86 -14.41 5.11
N LEU A 44 -7.79 -14.05 5.97
CA LEU A 44 -8.32 -14.89 7.05
C LEU A 44 -9.74 -15.34 6.69
N LYS A 45 -9.98 -16.64 6.69
CA LYS A 45 -11.32 -17.22 6.55
C LYS A 45 -11.73 -17.90 7.85
N LYS A 46 -12.83 -17.43 8.45
CA LYS A 46 -13.32 -17.98 9.70
C LYS A 46 -14.85 -17.87 9.77
N GLU A 47 -15.51 -18.98 10.12
CA GLU A 47 -16.96 -19.04 10.34
C GLU A 47 -17.81 -18.48 9.19
N GLY A 48 -17.33 -18.68 7.95
CA GLY A 48 -17.98 -18.18 6.73
C GLY A 48 -17.67 -16.73 6.38
N PHE A 49 -16.93 -16.02 7.22
CA PHE A 49 -16.41 -14.69 6.93
C PHE A 49 -15.04 -14.76 6.25
N THR A 50 -14.76 -13.78 5.41
CA THR A 50 -13.49 -13.59 4.73
C THR A 50 -12.98 -12.19 5.00
N PHE A 51 -11.76 -12.08 5.55
CA PHE A 51 -11.13 -10.80 5.90
C PHE A 51 -9.76 -10.70 5.24
N ASP A 52 -9.46 -9.57 4.60
CA ASP A 52 -8.10 -9.23 4.22
C ASP A 52 -7.27 -8.86 5.45
N ILE A 53 -6.10 -9.51 5.62
CA ILE A 53 -5.20 -9.27 6.77
C ILE A 53 -4.16 -8.22 6.40
N GLY A 54 -4.56 -7.01 6.02
CA GLY A 54 -3.61 -6.00 5.59
C GLY A 54 -4.26 -4.91 4.78
N PRO A 55 -3.78 -4.64 3.55
CA PRO A 55 -4.37 -3.58 2.74
C PRO A 55 -5.81 -3.92 2.37
N THR A 56 -6.68 -2.91 2.49
CA THR A 56 -8.09 -2.97 2.10
C THR A 56 -8.44 -1.92 1.04
N TRP A 57 -7.54 -0.95 0.82
CA TRP A 57 -7.69 0.10 -0.17
C TRP A 57 -6.99 -0.28 -1.47
N TYR A 58 -7.76 -0.26 -2.57
CA TYR A 58 -7.21 -0.43 -3.92
C TYR A 58 -7.21 0.93 -4.63
N TRP A 59 -6.09 1.61 -4.57
CA TRP A 59 -5.81 2.83 -5.32
C TRP A 59 -4.83 2.56 -6.46
N MET A 60 -4.68 3.53 -7.37
CA MET A 60 -3.72 3.48 -8.49
C MET A 60 -3.93 2.23 -9.38
N PRO A 61 -5.12 2.01 -9.94
CA PRO A 61 -5.39 0.86 -10.79
C PRO A 61 -4.45 0.79 -12.00
N ASP A 62 -4.00 1.93 -12.52
CA ASP A 62 -3.06 2.06 -13.61
C ASP A 62 -1.69 1.41 -13.34
N VAL A 63 -1.25 1.33 -12.08
CA VAL A 63 -0.01 0.62 -11.70
C VAL A 63 -0.17 -0.88 -11.91
N PHE A 64 -1.31 -1.44 -11.55
CA PHE A 64 -1.62 -2.86 -11.79
C PHE A 64 -1.86 -3.13 -13.28
N GLU A 65 -2.57 -2.24 -13.98
CA GLU A 65 -2.75 -2.32 -15.43
C GLU A 65 -1.40 -2.36 -16.14
N ARG A 66 -0.46 -1.49 -15.77
CA ARG A 66 0.89 -1.49 -16.31
C ARG A 66 1.60 -2.82 -16.06
N PHE A 67 1.57 -3.31 -14.80
CA PHE A 67 2.19 -4.57 -14.45
C PHE A 67 1.69 -5.70 -15.35
N PHE A 68 0.38 -5.92 -15.46
CA PHE A 68 -0.17 -7.00 -16.28
C PHE A 68 0.09 -6.76 -17.78
N SER A 69 0.04 -5.50 -18.26
CA SER A 69 0.29 -5.17 -19.66
C SER A 69 1.71 -5.49 -20.10
N ASP A 70 2.70 -5.40 -19.22
CA ASP A 70 4.08 -5.80 -19.50
C ASP A 70 4.19 -7.29 -19.86
N PHE A 71 3.18 -8.10 -19.50
CA PHE A 71 3.07 -9.53 -19.85
C PHE A 71 2.03 -9.80 -20.95
N GLY A 72 1.49 -8.76 -21.58
CA GLY A 72 0.44 -8.88 -22.60
C GLY A 72 -0.92 -9.31 -22.03
N LYS A 73 -1.16 -9.05 -20.76
CA LYS A 73 -2.37 -9.38 -20.00
C LYS A 73 -3.06 -8.11 -19.48
N LYS A 74 -4.25 -8.28 -18.91
CA LYS A 74 -5.00 -7.23 -18.21
C LYS A 74 -5.41 -7.72 -16.82
N PRO A 75 -5.58 -6.84 -15.81
CA PRO A 75 -6.14 -7.21 -14.52
C PRO A 75 -7.45 -8.00 -14.63
N SER A 76 -8.33 -7.61 -15.57
CA SER A 76 -9.63 -8.26 -15.81
C SER A 76 -9.54 -9.70 -16.35
N ASP A 77 -8.36 -10.15 -16.78
CA ASP A 77 -8.13 -11.56 -17.15
C ASP A 77 -8.00 -12.46 -15.92
N TYR A 78 -7.83 -11.86 -14.73
CA TYR A 78 -7.52 -12.56 -13.49
C TYR A 78 -8.50 -12.25 -12.35
N TYR A 79 -8.99 -11.02 -12.20
CA TYR A 79 -9.93 -10.62 -11.16
C TYR A 79 -10.87 -9.52 -11.63
N GLU A 80 -12.02 -9.44 -10.98
CA GLU A 80 -13.03 -8.42 -11.20
C GLU A 80 -12.76 -7.25 -10.25
N LEU A 81 -12.78 -6.01 -10.77
CA LEU A 81 -12.55 -4.79 -10.02
C LEU A 81 -13.78 -3.89 -10.07
N THR A 82 -14.33 -3.54 -8.91
CA THR A 82 -15.50 -2.66 -8.77
C THR A 82 -15.07 -1.31 -8.23
N LYS A 83 -15.45 -0.22 -8.90
CA LYS A 83 -15.30 1.13 -8.37
C LYS A 83 -16.32 1.36 -7.27
N LEU A 84 -15.85 1.83 -6.11
CA LEU A 84 -16.74 2.12 -4.98
C LEU A 84 -17.50 3.44 -5.19
N SER A 85 -18.80 3.41 -4.97
CA SER A 85 -19.66 4.59 -5.05
C SER A 85 -20.71 4.52 -3.89
N PRO A 86 -20.57 5.38 -2.86
CA PRO A 86 -19.51 6.36 -2.66
C PRO A 86 -18.13 5.71 -2.44
N ALA A 87 -17.06 6.47 -2.65
CA ALA A 87 -15.70 5.99 -2.43
C ALA A 87 -15.47 5.64 -0.96
N TYR A 88 -15.88 6.53 -0.05
CA TYR A 88 -15.82 6.32 1.40
C TYR A 88 -16.60 7.39 2.17
N GLN A 89 -16.73 7.20 3.48
CA GLN A 89 -17.36 8.16 4.37
C GLN A 89 -16.42 8.52 5.53
N VAL A 90 -16.39 9.80 5.91
CA VAL A 90 -15.59 10.32 7.02
C VAL A 90 -16.52 10.88 8.09
N TYR A 91 -16.47 10.33 9.29
CA TYR A 91 -17.27 10.71 10.45
C TYR A 91 -16.47 11.64 11.35
N PHE A 92 -17.08 12.74 11.76
CA PHE A 92 -16.55 13.75 12.67
C PHE A 92 -17.32 13.82 13.99
N GLY A 93 -18.28 12.93 14.16
CA GLY A 93 -19.16 12.81 15.32
C GLY A 93 -20.46 12.09 14.99
N ILE A 94 -21.32 11.97 15.98
CA ILE A 94 -22.64 11.35 15.81
C ILE A 94 -23.47 12.22 14.84
N ASN A 95 -23.94 11.65 13.74
CA ASN A 95 -24.68 12.33 12.66
C ASN A 95 -23.92 13.49 11.98
N ASP A 96 -22.61 13.54 12.14
CA ASP A 96 -21.75 14.52 11.50
C ASP A 96 -20.70 13.80 10.63
N PHE A 97 -20.94 13.76 9.33
CA PHE A 97 -20.09 13.04 8.38
C PHE A 97 -19.99 13.77 7.02
N VAL A 98 -18.97 13.40 6.27
CA VAL A 98 -18.78 13.82 4.88
C VAL A 98 -18.63 12.58 4.01
N THR A 99 -19.50 12.46 3.02
CA THR A 99 -19.43 11.39 2.02
C THR A 99 -18.54 11.83 0.86
N ILE A 100 -17.58 11.02 0.50
CA ILE A 100 -16.70 11.25 -0.65
C ILE A 100 -17.22 10.45 -1.82
N ALA A 101 -17.65 11.15 -2.85
CA ALA A 101 -18.18 10.55 -4.08
C ALA A 101 -17.09 9.84 -4.88
N ASP A 102 -17.47 9.10 -5.90
CA ASP A 102 -16.55 8.37 -6.78
C ASP A 102 -15.97 9.22 -7.92
N ASN A 103 -16.32 10.49 -7.99
CA ASN A 103 -15.85 11.40 -9.02
C ASN A 103 -15.53 12.80 -8.48
N LEU A 104 -14.53 13.43 -9.09
CA LEU A 104 -13.97 14.71 -8.64
C LEU A 104 -15.01 15.86 -8.70
N SER A 105 -15.97 15.84 -9.63
CA SER A 105 -16.98 16.91 -9.75
C SER A 105 -17.84 16.96 -8.51
N GLU A 106 -18.42 15.83 -8.11
CA GLU A 106 -19.27 15.75 -6.92
C GLU A 106 -18.49 15.99 -5.62
N ILE A 107 -17.20 15.58 -5.57
CA ILE A 107 -16.32 15.90 -4.43
C ILE A 107 -16.13 17.42 -4.35
N CYS A 108 -15.90 18.10 -5.48
CA CYS A 108 -15.81 19.58 -5.51
C CYS A 108 -17.09 20.26 -5.03
N ASP A 109 -18.26 19.75 -5.41
CA ASP A 109 -19.56 20.27 -4.96
C ASP A 109 -19.75 20.06 -3.46
N THR A 110 -19.37 18.90 -2.93
CA THR A 110 -19.36 18.60 -1.49
C THR A 110 -18.47 19.59 -0.73
N PHE A 111 -17.25 19.81 -1.21
CA PHE A 111 -16.32 20.77 -0.62
C PHE A 111 -16.90 22.20 -0.64
N GLU A 112 -17.47 22.63 -1.77
CA GLU A 112 -18.10 23.96 -1.92
C GLU A 112 -19.23 24.19 -0.92
N THR A 113 -20.01 23.14 -0.62
CA THR A 113 -21.09 23.18 0.38
C THR A 113 -20.55 23.40 1.80
N ILE A 114 -19.39 22.79 2.13
CA ILE A 114 -18.76 22.88 3.46
C ILE A 114 -18.02 24.20 3.66
N GLU A 115 -17.28 24.66 2.63
CA GLU A 115 -16.52 25.91 2.64
C GLU A 115 -16.67 26.59 1.29
N LYS A 116 -17.32 27.76 1.26
CA LYS A 116 -17.53 28.52 0.02
C LYS A 116 -16.21 28.85 -0.70
N GLY A 117 -16.15 28.53 -1.98
CA GLY A 117 -14.97 28.71 -2.84
C GLY A 117 -13.96 27.55 -2.76
N SER A 118 -14.19 26.53 -1.94
CA SER A 118 -13.29 25.39 -1.81
C SER A 118 -13.37 24.42 -2.98
N GLY A 119 -14.49 24.29 -3.66
CA GLY A 119 -14.64 23.43 -4.83
C GLY A 119 -13.64 23.81 -5.95
N LYS A 120 -13.55 25.10 -6.30
CA LYS A 120 -12.56 25.58 -7.29
C LYS A 120 -11.10 25.40 -6.82
N LYS A 121 -10.87 25.57 -5.52
CA LYS A 121 -9.53 25.36 -4.94
C LYS A 121 -9.14 23.90 -5.02
N LEU A 122 -10.09 22.99 -4.76
CA LEU A 122 -9.88 21.54 -4.84
C LEU A 122 -9.56 21.11 -6.28
N ASP A 123 -10.36 21.53 -7.26
CA ASP A 123 -10.11 21.22 -8.68
C ASP A 123 -8.68 21.63 -9.09
N LYS A 124 -8.25 22.85 -8.72
CA LYS A 124 -6.89 23.30 -8.98
C LYS A 124 -5.83 22.47 -8.25
N PHE A 125 -6.09 22.14 -6.98
CA PHE A 125 -5.17 21.32 -6.16
C PHE A 125 -5.01 19.92 -6.75
N ILE A 126 -6.09 19.27 -7.17
CA ILE A 126 -6.04 17.93 -7.76
C ILE A 126 -5.39 17.92 -9.14
N LYS A 127 -5.57 18.97 -9.96
CA LYS A 127 -4.82 19.11 -11.23
C LYS A 127 -3.31 19.25 -11.02
N GLU A 128 -2.89 19.95 -9.97
CA GLU A 128 -1.48 20.02 -9.59
C GLU A 128 -0.97 18.69 -9.04
N ALA A 129 -1.78 18.00 -8.24
CA ALA A 129 -1.50 16.66 -7.73
C ALA A 129 -1.38 15.63 -8.85
N GLN A 130 -2.19 15.73 -9.91
CA GLN A 130 -2.07 14.89 -11.11
C GLN A 130 -0.71 15.06 -11.79
N ASN A 131 -0.24 16.30 -11.94
CA ASN A 131 1.09 16.55 -12.51
C ASN A 131 2.20 15.91 -11.65
N ASN A 132 2.06 15.95 -10.32
CA ASN A 132 3.00 15.30 -9.41
C ASN A 132 2.92 13.77 -9.54
N TYR A 133 1.71 13.23 -9.71
CA TYR A 133 1.48 11.81 -9.94
C TYR A 133 2.16 11.33 -11.23
N ASP A 134 1.98 12.07 -12.33
CA ASP A 134 2.59 11.73 -13.61
C ASP A 134 4.12 11.70 -13.52
N ILE A 135 4.73 12.64 -12.79
CA ILE A 135 6.17 12.64 -12.56
C ILE A 135 6.59 11.48 -11.64
N ALA A 136 5.92 11.31 -10.49
CA ALA A 136 6.30 10.33 -9.49
C ALA A 136 6.08 8.90 -9.98
N ILE A 137 4.84 8.57 -10.38
CA ILE A 137 4.38 7.20 -10.58
C ILE A 137 4.63 6.70 -12.01
N LYS A 138 4.58 7.60 -13.02
CA LYS A 138 4.83 7.17 -14.40
C LYS A 138 6.32 7.14 -14.77
N ASP A 139 7.19 7.82 -14.02
CA ASP A 139 8.63 7.92 -14.30
C ASP A 139 9.50 7.55 -13.09
N LEU A 140 9.52 8.38 -12.04
CA LEU A 140 10.54 8.29 -10.98
C LEU A 140 10.54 6.95 -10.24
N VAL A 141 9.38 6.37 -9.97
CA VAL A 141 9.24 5.11 -9.22
C VAL A 141 9.87 3.91 -9.94
N TYR A 142 10.05 3.99 -11.24
CA TYR A 142 10.64 2.91 -12.06
C TYR A 142 12.15 3.07 -12.28
N ARG A 143 12.76 4.13 -11.74
CA ARG A 143 14.21 4.30 -11.80
C ARG A 143 14.91 3.40 -10.80
N PRO A 144 16.14 2.97 -11.07
CA PRO A 144 16.87 2.00 -10.23
C PRO A 144 17.07 2.44 -8.77
N GLY A 145 17.07 3.74 -8.47
CA GLY A 145 17.31 4.26 -7.13
C GLY A 145 18.77 4.12 -6.65
N VAL A 146 19.70 4.02 -7.59
CA VAL A 146 21.14 3.85 -7.30
C VAL A 146 21.77 5.18 -6.85
N SER A 147 21.22 6.30 -7.32
CA SER A 147 21.74 7.63 -7.00
C SER A 147 20.64 8.65 -6.81
N PRO A 148 20.76 9.56 -5.80
CA PRO A 148 19.83 10.70 -5.68
C PRO A 148 19.75 11.58 -6.93
N MET A 149 20.77 11.56 -7.78
CA MET A 149 20.79 12.30 -9.05
C MET A 149 19.69 11.81 -10.04
N GLU A 150 19.20 10.60 -9.89
CA GLU A 150 18.08 10.08 -10.68
C GLU A 150 16.78 10.86 -10.44
N LEU A 151 16.66 11.50 -9.29
CA LEU A 151 15.52 12.37 -8.95
C LEU A 151 15.66 13.78 -9.56
N VAL A 152 16.82 14.13 -10.09
CA VAL A 152 17.08 15.47 -10.66
C VAL A 152 16.74 15.44 -12.15
N THR A 153 15.59 15.96 -12.49
CA THR A 153 15.10 16.15 -13.86
C THR A 153 14.64 17.60 -14.06
N LEU A 154 14.41 18.01 -15.30
CA LEU A 154 13.82 19.33 -15.57
C LEU A 154 12.44 19.49 -14.89
N GLU A 155 11.67 18.41 -14.82
CA GLU A 155 10.34 18.43 -14.21
C GLU A 155 10.42 18.51 -12.68
N THR A 156 11.32 17.74 -12.03
CA THR A 156 11.51 17.82 -10.59
C THR A 156 12.17 19.15 -10.17
N ALA A 157 13.07 19.71 -10.99
CA ALA A 157 13.67 21.01 -10.75
C ALA A 157 12.62 22.14 -10.72
N LYS A 158 11.61 22.10 -11.60
CA LYS A 158 10.48 23.05 -11.58
C LYS A 158 9.62 22.91 -10.31
N LYS A 159 9.65 21.76 -9.65
CA LYS A 159 8.90 21.41 -8.45
C LYS A 159 9.73 21.51 -7.15
N ILE A 160 10.95 22.04 -7.21
CA ILE A 160 11.90 22.06 -6.09
C ILE A 160 11.27 22.57 -4.79
N ASN A 161 10.42 23.61 -4.86
CA ASN A 161 9.72 24.17 -3.71
C ASN A 161 8.76 23.18 -3.04
N GLN A 162 8.25 22.18 -3.77
CA GLN A 162 7.34 21.17 -3.24
C GLN A 162 8.09 20.03 -2.52
N PHE A 163 9.38 19.84 -2.83
CA PHE A 163 10.22 18.88 -2.10
C PHE A 163 10.68 19.44 -0.75
N PHE A 164 10.79 20.77 -0.61
CA PHE A 164 11.16 21.44 0.65
C PHE A 164 9.96 22.02 1.42
N GLY A 165 8.80 22.17 0.78
CA GLY A 165 7.55 22.51 1.44
C GLY A 165 6.92 21.29 2.11
N ASN A 166 5.96 21.48 3.03
CA ASN A 166 5.18 20.37 3.55
C ASN A 166 3.71 20.45 3.14
N ILE A 167 3.07 19.27 2.99
CA ILE A 167 1.72 19.17 2.46
C ILE A 167 0.68 19.78 3.39
N SER A 168 0.85 19.65 4.71
CA SER A 168 -0.06 20.23 5.70
C SER A 168 -0.13 21.75 5.58
N LYS A 169 1.03 22.44 5.49
CA LYS A 169 1.06 23.90 5.28
C LYS A 169 0.38 24.29 3.98
N ASP A 170 0.58 23.54 2.91
CA ASP A 170 -0.02 23.84 1.61
C ASP A 170 -1.53 23.68 1.62
N ILE A 171 -2.06 22.63 2.26
CA ILE A 171 -3.49 22.38 2.41
C ILE A 171 -4.11 23.46 3.30
N ARG A 172 -3.56 23.72 4.49
CA ARG A 172 -4.07 24.70 5.48
C ARG A 172 -3.99 26.16 5.00
N ARG A 173 -3.13 26.45 4.03
CA ARG A 173 -3.12 27.76 3.36
C ARG A 173 -4.32 27.94 2.42
N LYS A 174 -4.74 26.86 1.73
CA LYS A 174 -5.82 26.87 0.73
C LYS A 174 -7.21 26.69 1.38
N PHE A 175 -7.32 25.80 2.35
CA PHE A 175 -8.57 25.42 3.04
C PHE A 175 -8.55 25.87 4.50
N LYS A 176 -9.73 26.21 5.05
CA LYS A 176 -9.88 26.71 6.43
C LYS A 176 -10.75 25.79 7.29
N ASN A 177 -11.67 25.10 6.68
CA ASN A 177 -12.53 24.15 7.40
C ASN A 177 -11.70 22.92 7.83
N LYS A 178 -11.75 22.58 9.12
CA LYS A 178 -10.97 21.46 9.70
C LYS A 178 -11.29 20.12 9.03
N LYS A 179 -12.56 19.85 8.71
CA LYS A 179 -12.96 18.59 8.06
C LYS A 179 -12.29 18.42 6.70
N LEU A 180 -12.31 19.49 5.87
CA LEU A 180 -11.68 19.46 4.55
C LEU A 180 -10.16 19.29 4.66
N ILE A 181 -9.54 19.90 5.65
CA ILE A 181 -8.11 19.75 5.92
C ILE A 181 -7.79 18.28 6.27
N GLN A 182 -8.52 17.68 7.22
CA GLN A 182 -8.31 16.29 7.64
C GLN A 182 -8.53 15.31 6.48
N ILE A 183 -9.57 15.50 5.66
CA ILE A 183 -9.83 14.68 4.47
C ILE A 183 -8.66 14.76 3.47
N LEU A 184 -8.06 15.94 3.29
CA LEU A 184 -6.94 16.13 2.36
C LEU A 184 -5.58 15.67 2.95
N GLU A 185 -5.43 15.70 4.26
CA GLU A 185 -4.21 15.26 4.95
C GLU A 185 -4.17 13.73 5.16
N PHE A 186 -5.33 13.07 5.27
CA PHE A 186 -5.43 11.65 5.57
C PHE A 186 -4.68 10.72 4.59
N PRO A 187 -4.70 10.94 3.25
CA PRO A 187 -4.01 10.02 2.32
C PRO A 187 -2.51 9.88 2.57
N VAL A 188 -1.90 10.89 3.21
CA VAL A 188 -0.46 10.87 3.55
C VAL A 188 -0.15 9.87 4.66
N LEU A 189 -1.11 9.55 5.54
CA LEU A 189 -0.92 8.57 6.61
C LEU A 189 -0.59 7.17 6.08
N PHE A 190 -1.05 6.83 4.88
CA PHE A 190 -0.67 5.57 4.21
C PHE A 190 0.83 5.46 3.90
N LEU A 191 1.54 6.58 3.87
CA LEU A 191 3.00 6.60 3.72
C LEU A 191 3.74 6.29 5.03
N GLY A 192 3.01 6.20 6.15
CA GLY A 192 3.61 6.03 7.48
C GLY A 192 4.32 7.29 7.97
N ALA A 193 3.83 8.48 7.61
CA ALA A 193 4.41 9.77 7.97
C ALA A 193 3.33 10.80 8.34
N LYS A 194 3.70 11.80 9.16
CA LYS A 194 2.84 12.94 9.46
C LYS A 194 2.71 13.89 8.26
N PRO A 195 1.53 14.48 8.02
CA PRO A 195 1.36 15.51 6.98
C PRO A 195 2.28 16.73 7.16
N SER A 196 2.60 17.10 8.41
CA SER A 196 3.52 18.18 8.72
C SER A 196 4.98 17.91 8.34
N ASP A 197 5.36 16.63 8.22
CA ASP A 197 6.73 16.20 7.93
C ASP A 197 6.88 15.65 6.51
N THR A 198 5.77 15.60 5.76
CA THR A 198 5.74 15.08 4.40
C THR A 198 5.83 16.20 3.38
N PRO A 199 6.74 16.12 2.38
CA PRO A 199 6.85 17.11 1.31
C PRO A 199 5.54 17.32 0.54
N SER A 200 5.27 18.57 0.13
CA SER A 200 4.06 18.92 -0.65
C SER A 200 3.95 18.16 -1.98
N PHE A 201 5.07 17.67 -2.51
CA PHE A 201 5.10 16.83 -3.70
C PHE A 201 4.24 15.58 -3.56
N TYR A 202 4.11 15.04 -2.34
CA TYR A 202 3.27 13.87 -2.03
C TYR A 202 1.76 14.12 -2.15
N SER A 203 1.33 15.34 -2.57
CA SER A 203 -0.06 15.58 -2.98
C SER A 203 -0.53 14.66 -4.11
N PHE A 204 0.37 13.95 -4.81
CA PHE A 204 0.00 12.93 -5.77
C PHE A 204 -0.88 11.82 -5.16
N MET A 205 -0.80 11.58 -3.84
CA MET A 205 -1.72 10.67 -3.14
C MET A 205 -3.17 11.16 -3.18
N ASN A 206 -3.40 12.48 -3.13
CA ASN A 206 -4.74 13.04 -3.27
C ASN A 206 -5.29 12.87 -4.70
N PHE A 207 -4.43 12.83 -5.72
CA PHE A 207 -4.87 12.48 -7.07
C PHE A 207 -5.15 10.98 -7.20
N ALA A 208 -4.36 10.12 -6.57
CA ALA A 208 -4.65 8.68 -6.52
C ALA A 208 -6.04 8.40 -5.91
N ASP A 209 -6.42 9.16 -4.87
CA ASP A 209 -7.74 9.09 -4.24
C ASP A 209 -8.83 9.73 -5.10
N PHE A 210 -8.82 11.05 -5.27
CA PHE A 210 -9.94 11.81 -5.87
C PHE A 210 -9.95 11.78 -7.40
N GLY A 211 -8.79 11.57 -8.02
CA GLY A 211 -8.66 11.54 -9.48
C GLY A 211 -8.86 10.15 -10.08
N LEU A 212 -8.29 9.13 -9.47
CA LEU A 212 -8.37 7.74 -9.95
C LEU A 212 -9.48 6.94 -9.25
N GLY A 213 -9.92 7.41 -8.08
CA GLY A 213 -10.97 6.79 -7.29
C GLY A 213 -10.52 5.58 -6.47
N THR A 214 -11.44 5.12 -5.64
CA THR A 214 -11.24 3.97 -4.75
C THR A 214 -11.96 2.76 -5.31
N TRP A 215 -11.31 1.62 -5.29
CA TRP A 215 -11.79 0.38 -5.91
C TRP A 215 -11.76 -0.78 -4.93
N HIS A 216 -12.51 -1.82 -5.24
CA HIS A 216 -12.52 -3.08 -4.51
C HIS A 216 -12.39 -4.27 -5.47
N PRO A 217 -11.38 -5.12 -5.34
CA PRO A 217 -11.31 -6.37 -6.08
C PRO A 217 -12.26 -7.39 -5.43
N LYS A 218 -13.07 -8.04 -6.24
CA LYS A 218 -14.02 -9.06 -5.78
C LYS A 218 -13.31 -10.19 -5.04
N ASN A 219 -13.86 -10.62 -3.93
CA ASN A 219 -13.27 -11.55 -2.94
C ASN A 219 -12.08 -10.95 -2.15
N GLY A 220 -11.90 -9.63 -2.16
CA GLY A 220 -10.89 -8.92 -1.38
C GLY A 220 -9.55 -8.73 -2.08
N MET A 221 -8.65 -8.00 -1.41
CA MET A 221 -7.30 -7.69 -1.93
C MET A 221 -6.44 -8.91 -2.20
N TYR A 222 -6.71 -10.03 -1.52
CA TYR A 222 -6.00 -11.28 -1.75
C TYR A 222 -6.21 -11.83 -3.16
N SER A 223 -7.31 -11.49 -3.85
CA SER A 223 -7.52 -11.87 -5.25
C SER A 223 -6.46 -11.32 -6.19
N VAL A 224 -5.87 -10.16 -5.87
CA VAL A 224 -4.75 -9.58 -6.63
C VAL A 224 -3.48 -10.40 -6.43
N ILE A 225 -3.24 -10.89 -5.21
CA ILE A 225 -2.11 -11.82 -4.93
C ILE A 225 -2.27 -13.11 -5.74
N LEU A 226 -3.47 -13.70 -5.74
CA LEU A 226 -3.75 -14.92 -6.51
C LEU A 226 -3.60 -14.68 -8.02
N ALA A 227 -3.96 -13.49 -8.51
CA ALA A 227 -3.74 -13.10 -9.89
C ALA A 227 -2.26 -13.05 -10.26
N MET A 228 -1.43 -12.46 -9.40
CA MET A 228 0.02 -12.40 -9.60
C MET A 228 0.67 -13.78 -9.48
N GLU A 229 0.21 -14.63 -8.55
CA GLU A 229 0.63 -16.03 -8.45
C GLU A 229 0.33 -16.78 -9.75
N LYS A 230 -0.92 -16.69 -10.23
CA LYS A 230 -1.33 -17.35 -11.47
C LYS A 230 -0.46 -16.93 -12.64
N LEU A 231 -0.19 -15.62 -12.79
CA LEU A 231 0.73 -15.13 -13.82
C LEU A 231 2.14 -15.67 -13.64
N ALA A 232 2.67 -15.70 -12.41
CA ALA A 232 3.99 -16.27 -12.13
C ALA A 232 4.08 -17.74 -12.53
N LEU A 233 3.07 -18.54 -12.19
CA LEU A 233 2.99 -19.95 -12.58
C LEU A 233 2.89 -20.13 -14.12
N GLU A 234 2.11 -19.29 -14.81
CA GLU A 234 2.03 -19.27 -16.29
C GLU A 234 3.40 -18.98 -16.92
N LEU A 235 4.26 -18.22 -16.24
CA LEU A 235 5.63 -17.90 -16.67
C LEU A 235 6.66 -18.97 -16.26
N GLY A 236 6.25 -20.04 -15.59
CA GLY A 236 7.13 -21.14 -15.17
C GLY A 236 7.84 -20.92 -13.82
N VAL A 237 7.40 -19.95 -13.01
CA VAL A 237 7.93 -19.76 -11.65
C VAL A 237 7.47 -20.92 -10.76
N SER A 238 8.40 -21.46 -9.95
CA SER A 238 8.09 -22.39 -8.87
C SER A 238 7.81 -21.62 -7.58
N ILE A 239 6.74 -21.95 -6.86
CA ILE A 239 6.40 -21.36 -5.55
C ILE A 239 6.32 -22.45 -4.50
N GLN A 240 7.11 -22.31 -3.44
CA GLN A 240 7.17 -23.27 -2.33
C GLN A 240 6.75 -22.57 -1.03
N THR A 241 5.60 -22.93 -0.51
CA THR A 241 5.10 -22.49 0.81
C THR A 241 5.65 -23.39 1.94
N ASN A 242 5.43 -23.00 3.20
CA ASN A 242 6.00 -23.68 4.38
C ASN A 242 7.54 -23.84 4.31
N SER A 243 8.20 -22.90 3.62
CA SER A 243 9.63 -22.94 3.30
C SER A 243 10.33 -21.72 3.87
N SER A 244 10.54 -21.73 5.18
CA SER A 244 11.22 -20.62 5.89
C SER A 244 12.71 -20.63 5.60
N VAL A 245 13.23 -19.56 4.97
CA VAL A 245 14.66 -19.39 4.79
C VAL A 245 15.30 -19.04 6.12
N GLU A 246 16.29 -19.84 6.53
CA GLU A 246 17.00 -19.71 7.80
C GLU A 246 18.31 -18.92 7.65
N LYS A 247 18.94 -19.04 6.48
CA LYS A 247 20.25 -18.43 6.22
C LYS A 247 20.50 -18.22 4.73
N ILE A 248 21.22 -17.14 4.40
CA ILE A 248 21.86 -16.93 3.10
C ILE A 248 23.32 -17.34 3.21
N VAL A 249 23.74 -18.30 2.41
CA VAL A 249 25.11 -18.81 2.37
C VAL A 249 25.95 -17.93 1.45
N VAL A 250 27.02 -17.34 1.99
CA VAL A 250 27.95 -16.51 1.24
C VAL A 250 29.29 -17.22 1.15
N GLU A 251 29.77 -17.43 -0.07
CA GLU A 251 31.09 -18.04 -0.37
C GLU A 251 31.90 -17.05 -1.22
N ASN A 252 33.13 -16.75 -0.77
CA ASN A 252 34.01 -15.78 -1.43
C ASN A 252 33.35 -14.42 -1.73
N GLY A 253 32.56 -13.91 -0.77
CA GLY A 253 31.85 -12.60 -0.91
C GLY A 253 30.65 -12.61 -1.83
N THR A 254 30.19 -13.77 -2.28
CA THR A 254 29.02 -13.92 -3.18
C THR A 254 27.98 -14.82 -2.53
N ALA A 255 26.72 -14.40 -2.52
CA ALA A 255 25.60 -15.24 -2.10
C ALA A 255 25.45 -16.42 -3.09
N LYS A 256 25.48 -17.66 -2.59
CA LYS A 256 25.49 -18.89 -3.40
C LYS A 256 24.32 -19.83 -3.13
N ALA A 257 23.71 -19.74 -1.96
CA ALA A 257 22.63 -20.64 -1.60
C ALA A 257 21.78 -20.05 -0.45
N ILE A 258 20.63 -20.63 -0.24
CA ILE A 258 19.81 -20.44 0.95
C ILE A 258 19.70 -21.77 1.70
N ILE A 259 19.45 -21.69 3.02
CA ILE A 259 19.17 -22.88 3.86
C ILE A 259 17.69 -22.85 4.24
N ILE A 260 17.02 -23.98 4.06
CA ILE A 260 15.63 -24.23 4.45
C ILE A 260 15.56 -25.60 5.10
N ASN A 261 15.09 -25.70 6.34
CA ASN A 261 15.02 -26.95 7.12
C ASN A 261 16.38 -27.69 7.16
N GLY A 262 17.48 -26.95 7.24
CA GLY A 262 18.83 -27.48 7.23
C GLY A 262 19.37 -27.93 5.86
N GLU A 263 18.55 -27.91 4.79
CA GLU A 263 18.96 -28.26 3.43
C GLU A 263 19.45 -27.05 2.64
N LYS A 264 20.48 -27.26 1.80
CA LYS A 264 21.10 -26.19 0.98
C LYS A 264 20.47 -26.15 -0.42
N PHE A 265 19.94 -24.99 -0.81
CA PHE A 265 19.38 -24.71 -2.15
C PHE A 265 20.28 -23.71 -2.88
N GLU A 266 21.04 -24.17 -3.84
CA GLU A 266 21.99 -23.36 -4.62
C GLU A 266 21.25 -22.44 -5.60
N ALA A 267 21.84 -21.23 -5.85
CA ALA A 267 21.35 -20.26 -6.81
C ALA A 267 22.50 -19.37 -7.33
N ASP A 268 22.33 -18.84 -8.54
CA ASP A 268 23.20 -17.81 -9.09
C ASP A 268 22.90 -16.43 -8.51
N ILE A 269 21.61 -16.18 -8.17
CA ILE A 269 21.12 -14.94 -7.59
C ILE A 269 20.15 -15.26 -6.45
N ILE A 270 20.27 -14.54 -5.37
CA ILE A 270 19.30 -14.56 -4.26
C ILE A 270 18.69 -13.16 -4.16
N LEU A 271 17.37 -13.08 -4.28
CA LEU A 271 16.60 -11.86 -4.11
C LEU A 271 15.77 -11.99 -2.83
N SER A 272 15.90 -11.05 -1.91
CA SER A 272 15.02 -11.00 -0.73
C SER A 272 13.94 -9.94 -0.92
N GLY A 273 12.68 -10.36 -0.88
CA GLY A 273 11.51 -9.50 -0.77
C GLY A 273 10.93 -9.49 0.64
N ALA A 274 11.64 -10.07 1.61
CA ALA A 274 11.33 -9.95 3.01
C ALA A 274 11.69 -8.55 3.55
N ASP A 275 11.26 -8.25 4.78
CA ASP A 275 11.67 -7.01 5.45
C ASP A 275 13.19 -6.85 5.43
N TYR A 276 13.68 -5.60 5.21
CA TYR A 276 15.11 -5.37 5.00
C TYR A 276 15.94 -5.74 6.21
N HIS A 277 15.52 -5.35 7.42
CA HIS A 277 16.21 -5.74 8.65
C HIS A 277 16.24 -7.27 8.80
N HIS A 278 15.10 -7.93 8.60
CA HIS A 278 15.03 -9.39 8.63
C HIS A 278 15.96 -10.03 7.59
N SER A 279 16.02 -9.48 6.37
CA SER A 279 16.89 -9.98 5.31
C SER A 279 18.37 -9.94 5.71
N GLU A 280 18.81 -8.89 6.43
CA GLU A 280 20.16 -8.81 6.96
C GLU A 280 20.44 -9.85 8.04
N THR A 281 19.43 -10.20 8.86
CA THR A 281 19.61 -11.25 9.90
C THR A 281 19.87 -12.63 9.32
N LEU A 282 19.50 -12.86 8.05
CA LEU A 282 19.80 -14.11 7.33
C LEU A 282 21.27 -14.22 6.88
N LEU A 283 22.03 -13.13 6.97
CA LEU A 283 23.46 -13.06 6.64
C LEU A 283 24.31 -13.15 7.91
N ASP A 284 25.50 -13.76 7.78
CA ASP A 284 26.54 -13.63 8.80
C ASP A 284 26.89 -12.14 8.99
N GLU A 285 27.17 -11.69 10.22
CA GLU A 285 27.37 -10.27 10.56
C GLU A 285 28.37 -9.54 9.65
N LYS A 286 29.44 -10.21 9.26
CA LYS A 286 30.48 -9.64 8.38
C LYS A 286 30.00 -9.29 6.97
N TYR A 287 28.83 -9.77 6.58
CA TYR A 287 28.23 -9.50 5.26
C TYR A 287 27.03 -8.55 5.34
N ARG A 288 26.63 -8.12 6.54
CA ARG A 288 25.54 -7.16 6.73
C ARG A 288 25.99 -5.75 6.36
N ALA A 289 25.11 -5.00 5.71
CA ALA A 289 25.37 -3.60 5.37
C ALA A 289 25.31 -2.69 6.62
N TYR A 290 24.47 -3.07 7.61
CA TYR A 290 24.25 -2.30 8.82
C TYR A 290 24.39 -3.16 10.08
N SER A 291 24.93 -2.55 11.14
CA SER A 291 25.07 -3.20 12.46
C SER A 291 23.73 -3.20 13.23
N GLU A 292 23.59 -4.08 14.23
CA GLU A 292 22.44 -4.03 15.17
C GLU A 292 22.31 -2.65 15.81
N LYS A 293 23.43 -2.02 16.20
CA LYS A 293 23.40 -0.65 16.75
C LYS A 293 22.85 0.41 15.79
N TYR A 294 22.94 0.20 14.48
CA TYR A 294 22.29 1.06 13.48
C TYR A 294 20.78 0.86 13.53
N TRP A 295 20.32 -0.39 13.56
CA TRP A 295 18.90 -0.74 13.59
C TRP A 295 18.23 -0.29 14.87
N ASP A 296 18.86 -0.45 16.03
CA ASP A 296 18.39 0.02 17.33
C ASP A 296 18.08 1.53 17.37
N LYS A 297 18.72 2.30 16.49
CA LYS A 297 18.54 3.76 16.40
C LYS A 297 17.51 4.17 15.34
N LYS A 298 16.99 3.22 14.56
CA LYS A 298 16.03 3.54 13.50
C LYS A 298 14.61 3.63 14.04
N THR A 299 13.91 4.65 13.59
CA THR A 299 12.47 4.75 13.78
C THR A 299 11.79 3.90 12.71
N PHE A 300 11.11 2.86 13.13
CA PHE A 300 10.26 2.05 12.26
C PHE A 300 8.91 2.75 12.06
N ALA A 301 8.25 2.45 10.95
CA ALA A 301 6.89 2.90 10.72
C ALA A 301 5.96 2.37 11.84
N PRO A 302 4.93 3.15 12.23
CA PRO A 302 3.99 2.72 13.25
C PRO A 302 3.28 1.43 12.83
N SER A 303 2.93 0.62 13.82
CA SER A 303 2.07 -0.55 13.65
C SER A 303 0.61 -0.18 13.94
N SER A 304 -0.31 -1.09 13.68
CA SER A 304 -1.74 -0.93 13.97
C SER A 304 -2.30 -2.12 14.72
N LEU A 305 -3.29 -1.87 15.56
CA LEU A 305 -4.11 -2.91 16.16
C LEU A 305 -5.30 -3.18 15.21
N LEU A 306 -5.46 -4.43 14.80
CA LEU A 306 -6.51 -4.85 13.88
C LEU A 306 -7.49 -5.78 14.58
N PHE A 307 -8.78 -5.54 14.34
CA PHE A 307 -9.86 -6.42 14.75
C PHE A 307 -10.57 -6.93 13.50
N TYR A 308 -10.85 -8.22 13.45
CA TYR A 308 -11.66 -8.87 12.42
C TYR A 308 -12.98 -9.25 13.06
N VAL A 309 -14.05 -8.54 12.68
CA VAL A 309 -15.36 -8.62 13.36
C VAL A 309 -16.43 -9.07 12.37
N GLY A 310 -17.00 -10.24 12.63
CA GLY A 310 -18.19 -10.71 11.94
C GLY A 310 -19.44 -10.36 12.76
N PHE A 311 -20.38 -9.64 12.14
CA PHE A 311 -21.67 -9.32 12.75
C PHE A 311 -22.73 -10.31 12.28
N ASP A 312 -23.65 -10.67 13.15
CA ASP A 312 -24.79 -11.55 12.86
C ASP A 312 -25.95 -10.83 12.15
N LYS A 313 -25.78 -9.57 11.80
CA LYS A 313 -26.73 -8.71 11.09
C LYS A 313 -26.01 -7.69 10.20
N LYS A 314 -26.73 -7.10 9.25
CA LYS A 314 -26.21 -5.96 8.46
C LYS A 314 -26.13 -4.70 9.32
N ILE A 315 -24.98 -4.01 9.23
CA ILE A 315 -24.75 -2.72 9.89
C ILE A 315 -25.31 -1.60 9.00
N GLN A 316 -26.08 -0.71 9.60
CA GLN A 316 -26.66 0.46 8.89
C GLN A 316 -25.74 1.68 9.03
N ASN A 317 -25.92 2.64 8.12
CA ASN A 317 -25.26 3.95 8.14
C ASN A 317 -23.72 3.88 8.15
N VAL A 318 -23.15 2.88 7.49
CA VAL A 318 -21.73 2.78 7.20
C VAL A 318 -21.51 2.43 5.73
N GLU A 319 -20.42 2.91 5.17
CA GLU A 319 -19.99 2.61 3.80
C GLU A 319 -18.85 1.59 3.81
N HIS A 320 -18.51 1.06 2.63
CA HIS A 320 -17.42 0.08 2.49
C HIS A 320 -16.15 0.52 3.24
N HIS A 321 -15.74 1.77 3.05
CA HIS A 321 -14.68 2.39 3.84
C HIS A 321 -15.29 3.49 4.70
N SER A 322 -15.06 3.40 5.99
CA SER A 322 -15.56 4.34 7.00
C SER A 322 -14.41 4.81 7.89
N LEU A 323 -14.12 6.11 7.84
CA LEU A 323 -13.06 6.75 8.62
C LEU A 323 -13.68 7.52 9.78
N PHE A 324 -13.19 7.33 11.00
CA PHE A 324 -13.71 7.98 12.20
C PHE A 324 -12.67 8.99 12.71
N PHE A 325 -12.93 10.29 12.45
CA PHE A 325 -12.08 11.45 12.75
C PHE A 325 -12.76 12.37 13.77
N ASP A 326 -13.37 11.75 14.78
CA ASP A 326 -14.17 12.41 15.81
C ASP A 326 -13.34 12.96 16.99
N VAL A 327 -12.01 12.80 16.94
CA VAL A 327 -11.06 13.37 17.90
C VAL A 327 -10.02 14.24 17.21
N ASP A 328 -9.12 14.87 17.98
CA ASP A 328 -8.11 15.76 17.41
C ASP A 328 -7.05 15.01 16.60
N PHE A 329 -7.05 15.24 15.30
CA PHE A 329 -6.17 14.57 14.34
C PHE A 329 -4.68 14.92 14.55
N ASP A 330 -4.38 16.16 14.91
CA ASP A 330 -2.99 16.61 15.11
C ASP A 330 -2.43 16.01 16.42
N ALA A 331 -3.23 15.95 17.48
CA ALA A 331 -2.85 15.31 18.74
C ALA A 331 -2.61 13.80 18.55
N HIS A 332 -3.55 13.11 17.86
CA HIS A 332 -3.40 11.69 17.54
C HIS A 332 -2.11 11.41 16.71
N ALA A 333 -1.82 12.22 15.70
CA ALA A 333 -0.60 12.09 14.90
C ALA A 333 0.66 12.33 15.74
N SER A 334 0.64 13.31 16.66
CA SER A 334 1.78 13.57 17.56
C SER A 334 2.04 12.42 18.53
N ASP A 335 0.98 11.80 19.09
CA ASP A 335 1.11 10.65 19.98
C ASP A 335 1.74 9.44 19.29
N ILE A 336 1.52 9.28 18.00
CA ILE A 336 2.07 8.16 17.21
C ILE A 336 3.50 8.43 16.74
N TYR A 337 3.77 9.66 16.23
CA TYR A 337 5.02 9.95 15.51
C TYR A 337 6.05 10.72 16.33
N ASP A 338 5.63 11.66 17.19
CA ASP A 338 6.57 12.50 17.96
C ASP A 338 6.91 11.88 19.33
N PHE A 339 5.89 11.33 19.98
CA PHE A 339 5.98 10.74 21.32
C PHE A 339 5.34 9.35 21.31
N PRO A 340 5.97 8.34 20.64
CA PRO A 340 5.35 7.05 20.39
C PRO A 340 4.69 6.42 21.61
N LYS A 341 3.38 6.52 21.70
CA LYS A 341 2.51 5.90 22.71
C LYS A 341 1.20 5.49 22.06
N TRP A 342 0.42 4.67 22.76
CA TRP A 342 -0.96 4.43 22.36
C TRP A 342 -1.76 5.72 22.63
N PRO A 343 -2.47 6.29 21.62
CA PRO A 343 -3.28 7.48 21.82
C PRO A 343 -4.40 7.23 22.84
N ASP A 344 -4.65 8.20 23.72
CA ASP A 344 -5.73 8.12 24.72
C ASP A 344 -7.11 8.09 24.04
N GLU A 345 -7.25 8.83 22.94
CA GLU A 345 -8.45 8.88 22.08
C GLU A 345 -8.02 8.52 20.65
N PRO A 346 -8.00 7.21 20.27
CA PRO A 346 -7.52 6.79 18.98
C PRO A 346 -8.53 7.07 17.87
N LEU A 347 -8.08 7.65 16.76
CA LEU A 347 -8.79 7.58 15.48
C LEU A 347 -8.78 6.14 14.98
N PHE A 348 -9.81 5.76 14.25
CA PHE A 348 -9.84 4.45 13.63
C PHE A 348 -10.47 4.46 12.25
N TYR A 349 -10.20 3.42 11.51
CA TYR A 349 -10.79 3.12 10.22
C TYR A 349 -11.48 1.75 10.30
N ALA A 350 -12.65 1.64 9.71
CA ALA A 350 -13.36 0.38 9.54
C ALA A 350 -13.62 0.09 8.06
N SER A 351 -13.37 -1.15 7.66
CA SER A 351 -13.73 -1.68 6.35
C SER A 351 -14.92 -2.61 6.47
N PHE A 352 -15.95 -2.38 5.66
CA PHE A 352 -17.15 -3.22 5.57
C PHE A 352 -17.24 -3.80 4.14
N PRO A 353 -16.36 -4.74 3.76
CA PRO A 353 -16.30 -5.24 2.39
C PRO A 353 -17.61 -5.89 1.94
N SER A 354 -18.40 -6.44 2.86
CA SER A 354 -19.71 -7.04 2.56
C SER A 354 -20.80 -6.02 2.18
N LYS A 355 -20.51 -4.70 2.18
CA LYS A 355 -21.35 -3.68 1.54
C LYS A 355 -21.29 -3.73 0.01
N THR A 356 -20.19 -4.24 -0.53
CA THR A 356 -19.94 -4.25 -1.98
C THR A 356 -19.77 -5.68 -2.52
N ASP A 357 -19.34 -6.62 -1.68
CA ASP A 357 -19.01 -7.98 -2.04
C ASP A 357 -19.75 -9.00 -1.17
N ASP A 358 -20.76 -9.64 -1.74
CA ASP A 358 -21.59 -10.62 -1.05
C ASP A 358 -20.84 -11.93 -0.71
N ASN A 359 -19.63 -12.14 -1.26
CA ASN A 359 -18.86 -13.36 -1.05
C ASN A 359 -18.03 -13.35 0.25
N VAL A 360 -17.90 -12.21 0.92
CA VAL A 360 -17.00 -12.05 2.08
C VAL A 360 -17.69 -12.24 3.43
N ALA A 361 -19.02 -12.36 3.44
CA ALA A 361 -19.79 -12.65 4.65
C ALA A 361 -20.94 -13.63 4.37
N PRO A 362 -21.39 -14.39 5.38
CA PRO A 362 -22.62 -15.19 5.25
C PRO A 362 -23.84 -14.30 4.93
N ASN A 363 -24.81 -14.84 4.22
CA ASN A 363 -26.01 -14.09 3.83
C ASN A 363 -26.69 -13.44 5.06
N GLY A 364 -27.04 -12.16 4.93
CA GLY A 364 -27.67 -11.36 6.00
C GLY A 364 -26.70 -10.87 7.09
N LYS A 365 -25.42 -11.20 7.01
CA LYS A 365 -24.36 -10.79 7.95
C LYS A 365 -23.44 -9.72 7.37
N GLU A 366 -22.59 -9.14 8.22
CA GLU A 366 -21.64 -8.10 7.84
C GLU A 366 -20.22 -8.47 8.27
N ALA A 367 -19.22 -8.23 7.41
CA ALA A 367 -17.81 -8.37 7.67
C ALA A 367 -17.13 -7.01 7.67
#